data_2a528a26e2dbcd2706fe7c9877bf0d68
#
_entry.id   2a528a26e2dbcd2706fe7c9877bf0d68
#
_cell.length_a   1.000
_cell.length_b   1.000
_cell.length_c   1.000
_cell.angle_alpha   90.00
_cell.angle_beta   90.00
_cell.angle_gamma   90.00
#
_symmetry.space_group_name_H-M   'P 1'
#
loop_
_entity.id
_entity.type
_entity.pdbx_description
1 polymer ?
#
loop_
_entity_poly.entity_id
_entity_poly.type
_entity_poly.pdbx_seq_one_letter_code
_entity_poly.pdbx_strand_id
1 'polypeptide(L)'
;VNVGLLTFIENAADAEIKGMEADILWYPSDNVTVASAVSYNDTEVTADKSRIIQISNVGSSMPLSPKLQYNIRVKVDSELGGNPAYTQIAVKSSDKAYSSLEAAKRLEQPSYTIWDAAYGVSINGTDVEFFIRNITDERANFYYNDQDDIPRITTNRPRNIGVRISYKF
;
A
#
# COMPACT_ATOMS: atom_id res chain seq x y z
N VAL A 1 10.20 0.93 23.68
CA VAL A 1 11.61 1.32 23.47
C VAL A 1 12.50 0.26 24.08
N ASN A 2 13.49 -0.23 23.33
CA ASN A 2 14.49 -1.17 23.85
C ASN A 2 15.73 -0.39 24.25
N VAL A 3 16.16 -0.57 25.50
CA VAL A 3 17.41 -0.02 26.02
C VAL A 3 18.26 -1.20 26.50
N GLY A 4 19.25 -1.60 25.71
CA GLY A 4 19.99 -2.84 25.93
C GLY A 4 19.08 -4.07 25.88
N LEU A 5 19.07 -4.88 26.94
CA LEU A 5 18.22 -6.08 27.07
C LEU A 5 16.84 -5.79 27.71
N LEU A 6 16.53 -4.54 28.03
CA LEU A 6 15.28 -4.17 28.71
C LEU A 6 14.32 -3.46 27.74
N THR A 7 13.05 -3.82 27.83
CA THR A 7 11.96 -3.14 27.10
C THR A 7 11.20 -2.24 28.07
N PHE A 8 11.03 -0.98 27.70
CA PHE A 8 10.26 0.00 28.46
C PHE A 8 9.06 0.47 27.66
N ILE A 9 7.98 0.78 28.36
CA ILE A 9 6.80 1.43 27.80
C ILE A 9 6.71 2.82 28.41
N GLU A 10 6.70 3.85 27.58
CA GLU A 10 6.53 5.23 27.99
C GLU A 10 5.64 6.01 27.00
N ASN A 11 5.10 7.13 27.46
CA ASN A 11 4.46 8.11 26.59
C ASN A 11 5.55 8.99 25.97
N ALA A 12 6.01 8.64 24.77
CA ALA A 12 7.14 9.28 24.13
C ALA A 12 6.79 10.63 23.49
N ALA A 13 5.55 10.83 23.04
CA ALA A 13 5.12 12.04 22.35
C ALA A 13 3.61 12.27 22.45
N ASP A 14 3.18 13.51 22.26
CA ASP A 14 1.83 13.81 21.78
C ASP A 14 1.86 13.96 20.26
N ALA A 15 0.77 13.57 19.61
CA ALA A 15 0.61 13.70 18.18
C ALA A 15 -0.81 14.09 17.80
N GLU A 16 -0.96 14.80 16.70
CA GLU A 16 -2.23 15.14 16.08
C GLU A 16 -2.33 14.43 14.73
N ILE A 17 -3.51 13.88 14.42
CA ILE A 17 -3.82 13.26 13.13
C ILE A 17 -5.09 13.89 12.59
N LYS A 18 -5.03 14.45 11.39
CA LYS A 18 -6.17 14.98 10.64
C LYS A 18 -6.22 14.29 9.28
N GLY A 19 -7.39 13.80 8.87
CA GLY A 19 -7.47 13.09 7.60
C GLY A 19 -8.86 12.94 7.06
N MET A 20 -8.90 12.36 5.87
CA MET A 20 -10.13 11.97 5.17
C MET A 20 -9.90 10.64 4.49
N GLU A 21 -10.94 9.80 4.48
CA GLU A 21 -10.98 8.54 3.76
C GLU A 21 -12.23 8.48 2.89
N ALA A 22 -12.11 7.90 1.71
CA ALA A 22 -13.21 7.71 0.79
C ALA A 22 -13.08 6.38 0.04
N ASP A 23 -14.18 5.62 0.03
CA ASP A 23 -14.39 4.45 -0.82
C ASP A 23 -15.43 4.80 -1.88
N ILE A 24 -15.06 4.64 -3.15
CA ILE A 24 -15.87 5.01 -4.29
C ILE A 24 -16.08 3.79 -5.17
N LEU A 25 -17.34 3.48 -5.46
CA LEU A 25 -17.73 2.52 -6.49
C LEU A 25 -18.57 3.27 -7.51
N TRP A 26 -18.08 3.35 -8.75
CA TRP A 26 -18.70 4.13 -9.79
C TRP A 26 -18.87 3.29 -11.06
N TYR A 27 -20.02 3.43 -11.69
CA TYR A 27 -20.41 2.75 -12.93
C TYR A 27 -20.66 3.80 -14.03
N PRO A 28 -19.62 4.27 -14.74
CA PRO A 28 -19.76 5.26 -15.80
C PRO A 28 -20.55 4.77 -17.01
N SER A 29 -20.64 3.46 -17.19
CA SER A 29 -21.49 2.77 -18.17
C SER A 29 -21.80 1.35 -17.68
N ASP A 30 -22.71 0.64 -18.40
CA ASP A 30 -23.16 -0.71 -18.03
C ASP A 30 -22.01 -1.73 -17.99
N ASN A 31 -20.93 -1.49 -18.74
CA ASN A 31 -19.80 -2.39 -18.87
C ASN A 31 -18.52 -1.89 -18.20
N VAL A 32 -18.53 -0.73 -17.51
CA VAL A 32 -17.35 -0.17 -16.85
C VAL A 32 -17.60 -0.03 -15.36
N THR A 33 -16.70 -0.62 -14.57
CA THR A 33 -16.68 -0.49 -13.11
C THR A 33 -15.38 0.18 -12.68
N VAL A 34 -15.50 1.24 -11.90
CA VAL A 34 -14.37 1.91 -11.25
C VAL A 34 -14.54 1.76 -9.74
N ALA A 35 -13.56 1.13 -9.10
CA ALA A 35 -13.49 1.03 -7.65
C ALA A 35 -12.24 1.77 -7.17
N SER A 36 -12.39 2.65 -6.19
CA SER A 36 -11.29 3.44 -5.63
C SER A 36 -11.41 3.52 -4.11
N ALA A 37 -10.27 3.39 -3.43
CA ALA A 37 -10.10 3.72 -2.04
C ALA A 37 -9.00 4.77 -1.93
N VAL A 38 -9.25 5.86 -1.22
CA VAL A 38 -8.32 6.99 -1.03
C VAL A 38 -8.27 7.33 0.44
N SER A 39 -7.07 7.49 1.00
CA SER A 39 -6.84 7.96 2.35
C SER A 39 -5.83 9.11 2.33
N TYR A 40 -6.19 10.21 2.96
CA TYR A 40 -5.34 11.36 3.19
C TYR A 40 -5.17 11.58 4.68
N ASN A 41 -3.94 11.58 5.19
CA ASN A 41 -3.62 11.73 6.61
C ASN A 41 -2.51 12.77 6.79
N ASP A 42 -2.84 13.86 7.45
CA ASP A 42 -1.86 14.84 7.91
C ASP A 42 -1.58 14.57 9.39
N THR A 43 -0.34 14.17 9.66
CA THR A 43 0.07 13.72 11.01
C THR A 43 1.24 14.55 11.48
N GLU A 44 1.21 14.97 12.74
CA GLU A 44 2.24 15.83 13.33
C GLU A 44 2.52 15.43 14.77
N VAL A 45 3.80 15.35 15.14
CA VAL A 45 4.24 15.27 16.52
C VAL A 45 4.12 16.66 17.12
N THR A 46 3.27 16.83 18.15
CA THR A 46 2.98 18.14 18.76
C THR A 46 3.79 18.41 20.01
N ALA A 47 4.26 17.36 20.70
CA ALA A 47 5.13 17.49 21.87
C ALA A 47 6.05 16.29 22.02
N ASP A 48 7.30 16.55 22.44
CA ASP A 48 8.23 15.52 22.93
C ASP A 48 8.04 15.31 24.44
N LYS A 49 7.75 14.08 24.84
CA LYS A 49 7.61 13.66 26.25
C LYS A 49 8.55 12.54 26.64
N SER A 50 9.38 12.08 25.71
CA SER A 50 10.31 11.00 25.98
C SER A 50 11.41 11.42 26.96
N ARG A 51 11.74 10.50 27.87
CA ARG A 51 12.84 10.67 28.82
C ARG A 51 14.01 9.73 28.53
N ILE A 52 13.80 8.77 27.63
CA ILE A 52 14.74 7.67 27.37
C ILE A 52 15.38 7.79 26.00
N ILE A 53 14.61 8.21 24.99
CA ILE A 53 15.04 8.33 23.60
C ILE A 53 14.86 9.75 23.10
N GLN A 54 15.70 10.15 22.19
CA GLN A 54 15.49 11.36 21.41
C GLN A 54 14.50 11.04 20.29
N ILE A 55 13.29 11.56 20.39
CA ILE A 55 12.31 11.45 19.28
C ILE A 55 12.65 12.42 18.15
N SER A 56 12.02 12.22 17.01
CA SER A 56 12.05 13.18 15.90
C SER A 56 11.48 14.53 16.35
N ASN A 57 11.92 15.60 15.69
CA ASN A 57 11.50 16.95 16.05
C ASN A 57 9.98 17.11 16.09
N VAL A 58 9.50 17.95 17.01
CA VAL A 58 8.14 18.48 16.97
C VAL A 58 7.88 19.08 15.58
N GLY A 59 6.71 18.83 15.02
CA GLY A 59 6.37 19.17 13.63
C GLY A 59 6.65 18.04 12.62
N SER A 60 7.32 16.95 13.02
CA SER A 60 7.54 15.82 12.12
C SER A 60 6.31 14.91 12.03
N SER A 61 6.16 14.23 10.87
CA SER A 61 5.07 13.27 10.67
C SER A 61 5.23 12.02 11.53
N MET A 62 4.11 11.37 11.86
CA MET A 62 4.11 10.07 12.55
C MET A 62 4.73 8.97 11.70
N PRO A 63 5.39 7.96 12.32
CA PRO A 63 5.90 6.80 11.61
C PRO A 63 4.80 6.03 10.91
N LEU A 64 5.15 5.36 9.80
CA LEU A 64 4.29 4.48 9.02
C LEU A 64 2.97 5.14 8.58
N SER A 65 2.95 6.46 8.51
CA SER A 65 1.78 7.27 8.16
C SER A 65 2.07 8.09 6.90
N PRO A 66 1.93 7.53 5.70
CA PRO A 66 2.05 8.29 4.46
C PRO A 66 0.90 9.28 4.34
N LYS A 67 1.19 10.46 3.75
CA LYS A 67 0.22 11.54 3.63
C LYS A 67 -0.94 11.20 2.70
N LEU A 68 -0.64 10.57 1.56
CA LEU A 68 -1.64 10.14 0.59
C LEU A 68 -1.42 8.68 0.23
N GLN A 69 -2.48 7.89 0.28
CA GLN A 69 -2.54 6.54 -0.27
C GLN A 69 -3.79 6.40 -1.12
N TYR A 70 -3.67 5.70 -2.23
CA TYR A 70 -4.84 5.34 -3.02
C TYR A 70 -4.68 4.00 -3.71
N ASN A 71 -5.83 3.39 -4.00
CA ASN A 71 -5.97 2.20 -4.82
C ASN A 71 -7.13 2.44 -5.78
N ILE A 72 -6.87 2.34 -7.08
CA ILE A 72 -7.88 2.52 -8.10
C ILE A 72 -7.88 1.29 -8.99
N ARG A 73 -9.05 0.73 -9.28
CA ARG A 73 -9.25 -0.38 -10.19
C ARG A 73 -10.33 -0.01 -11.20
N VAL A 74 -10.00 -0.18 -12.46
CA VAL A 74 -10.92 -0.05 -13.58
C VAL A 74 -11.10 -1.43 -14.20
N LYS A 75 -12.34 -1.90 -14.31
CA LYS A 75 -12.72 -3.12 -14.99
C LYS A 75 -13.66 -2.77 -16.13
N VAL A 76 -13.40 -3.31 -17.31
CA VAL A 76 -14.23 -3.19 -18.50
C VAL A 76 -14.70 -4.57 -18.87
N ASP A 77 -16.00 -4.83 -18.77
CA ASP A 77 -16.63 -6.06 -19.23
C ASP A 77 -16.85 -6.00 -20.77
N SER A 78 -16.62 -7.11 -21.45
CA SER A 78 -16.63 -7.22 -22.90
C SER A 78 -17.02 -8.64 -23.32
N GLU A 79 -17.01 -8.92 -24.62
CA GLU A 79 -17.19 -10.26 -25.17
C GLU A 79 -16.05 -10.61 -26.14
N LEU A 80 -15.65 -11.86 -26.13
CA LEU A 80 -14.72 -12.45 -27.10
C LEU A 80 -15.38 -13.65 -27.79
N GLY A 81 -15.75 -13.49 -29.05
CA GLY A 81 -16.42 -14.55 -29.80
C GLY A 81 -17.73 -15.04 -29.17
N GLY A 82 -18.53 -14.13 -28.58
CA GLY A 82 -19.77 -14.45 -27.87
C GLY A 82 -19.58 -14.99 -26.45
N ASN A 83 -18.36 -15.05 -25.95
CA ASN A 83 -18.04 -15.47 -24.58
C ASN A 83 -17.77 -14.23 -23.69
N PRO A 84 -18.29 -14.22 -22.44
CA PRO A 84 -17.99 -13.14 -21.52
C PRO A 84 -16.49 -12.96 -21.28
N ALA A 85 -16.02 -11.74 -21.39
CA ALA A 85 -14.61 -11.38 -21.16
C ALA A 85 -14.50 -10.07 -20.37
N TYR A 86 -13.33 -9.78 -19.82
CA TYR A 86 -13.07 -8.50 -19.19
C TYR A 86 -11.60 -8.11 -19.31
N THR A 87 -11.36 -6.82 -19.26
CA THR A 87 -10.03 -6.23 -19.04
C THR A 87 -10.04 -5.48 -17.72
N GLN A 88 -8.97 -5.60 -16.94
CA GLN A 88 -8.83 -4.89 -15.68
C GLN A 88 -7.44 -4.26 -15.59
N ILE A 89 -7.42 -3.01 -15.11
CA ILE A 89 -6.19 -2.32 -14.72
C ILE A 89 -6.37 -1.85 -13.28
N ALA A 90 -5.32 -1.98 -12.48
CA ALA A 90 -5.30 -1.46 -11.12
C ALA A 90 -4.00 -0.72 -10.85
N VAL A 91 -4.09 0.34 -10.04
CA VAL A 91 -2.96 1.09 -9.53
C VAL A 91 -3.07 1.20 -8.02
N LYS A 92 -1.97 1.00 -7.32
CA LYS A 92 -1.80 1.25 -5.90
C LYS A 92 -0.64 2.19 -5.71
N SER A 93 -0.84 3.28 -4.99
CA SER A 93 0.21 4.27 -4.70
C SER A 93 0.20 4.65 -3.23
N SER A 94 1.36 5.00 -2.72
CA SER A 94 1.56 5.53 -1.39
C SER A 94 2.63 6.61 -1.45
N ASP A 95 2.38 7.73 -0.78
CA ASP A 95 3.41 8.72 -0.50
C ASP A 95 4.50 8.12 0.39
N LYS A 96 5.60 8.85 0.53
CA LYS A 96 6.66 8.50 1.46
C LYS A 96 6.17 8.44 2.90
N ALA A 97 6.81 7.60 3.69
CA ALA A 97 6.61 7.49 5.12
C ALA A 97 7.96 7.40 5.85
N TYR A 98 7.93 7.25 7.15
CA TYR A 98 9.14 7.09 7.96
C TYR A 98 9.02 5.87 8.88
N SER A 99 10.14 5.22 9.16
CA SER A 99 10.16 3.95 9.90
C SER A 99 9.94 4.11 11.41
N SER A 100 10.39 5.21 12.00
CA SER A 100 10.47 5.35 13.47
C SER A 100 10.11 6.77 13.94
N LEU A 101 9.67 6.85 15.19
CA LEU A 101 9.56 8.10 15.94
C LEU A 101 10.92 8.52 16.49
N GLU A 102 11.83 7.58 16.79
CA GLU A 102 13.17 7.83 17.27
C GLU A 102 14.04 8.46 16.16
N ALA A 103 14.63 9.63 16.42
CA ALA A 103 15.35 10.41 15.42
C ALA A 103 16.51 9.61 14.78
N ALA A 104 17.26 8.86 15.60
CA ALA A 104 18.41 8.08 15.15
C ALA A 104 18.03 6.89 14.23
N LYS A 105 16.79 6.40 14.32
CA LYS A 105 16.26 5.25 13.55
C LYS A 105 15.23 5.64 12.51
N ARG A 106 15.04 6.94 12.30
CA ARG A 106 14.04 7.48 11.38
C ARG A 106 14.54 7.43 9.94
N LEU A 107 14.29 6.31 9.28
CA LEU A 107 14.60 6.11 7.86
C LEU A 107 13.40 6.48 7.00
N GLU A 108 13.63 7.15 5.89
CA GLU A 108 12.60 7.42 4.90
C GLU A 108 12.27 6.14 4.12
N GLN A 109 10.98 5.85 4.03
CA GLN A 109 10.39 4.86 3.12
C GLN A 109 9.91 5.63 1.89
N PRO A 110 10.56 5.50 0.73
CA PRO A 110 10.19 6.25 -0.46
C PRO A 110 8.76 5.99 -0.90
N SER A 111 8.16 6.97 -1.58
CA SER A 111 6.88 6.79 -2.26
C SER A 111 6.99 5.72 -3.34
N TYR A 112 5.89 5.02 -3.61
CA TYR A 112 5.85 3.99 -4.65
C TYR A 112 4.51 3.99 -5.39
N THR A 113 4.53 3.44 -6.62
CA THR A 113 3.33 3.19 -7.40
C THR A 113 3.45 1.84 -8.11
N ILE A 114 2.49 0.95 -7.84
CA ILE A 114 2.43 -0.41 -8.38
C ILE A 114 1.24 -0.51 -9.33
N TRP A 115 1.48 -1.04 -10.53
CA TRP A 115 0.49 -1.25 -11.57
C TRP A 115 0.28 -2.72 -11.82
N ASP A 116 -0.99 -3.13 -11.93
CA ASP A 116 -1.42 -4.48 -12.28
C ASP A 116 -2.37 -4.42 -13.47
N ALA A 117 -2.35 -5.47 -14.32
CA ALA A 117 -3.33 -5.67 -15.37
C ALA A 117 -3.77 -7.13 -15.44
N ALA A 118 -5.00 -7.36 -15.89
CA ALA A 118 -5.54 -8.68 -16.15
C ALA A 118 -6.52 -8.65 -17.32
N TYR A 119 -6.59 -9.78 -18.03
CA TYR A 119 -7.59 -10.06 -19.04
C TYR A 119 -8.17 -11.45 -18.76
N GLY A 120 -9.48 -11.55 -18.65
CA GLY A 120 -10.18 -12.80 -18.39
C GLY A 120 -11.23 -13.10 -19.46
N VAL A 121 -11.46 -14.40 -19.70
CA VAL A 121 -12.53 -14.89 -20.56
C VAL A 121 -13.14 -16.16 -19.97
N SER A 122 -14.48 -16.29 -20.06
CA SER A 122 -15.24 -17.45 -19.60
C SER A 122 -15.73 -18.25 -20.80
N ILE A 123 -15.20 -19.46 -21.01
CA ILE A 123 -15.54 -20.34 -22.13
C ILE A 123 -16.09 -21.66 -21.59
N ASN A 124 -17.35 -22.01 -21.87
CA ASN A 124 -17.97 -23.29 -21.49
C ASN A 124 -17.77 -23.66 -20.02
N GLY A 125 -17.96 -22.71 -19.09
CA GLY A 125 -17.80 -22.92 -17.66
C GLY A 125 -16.36 -22.91 -17.15
N THR A 126 -15.40 -22.68 -18.04
CA THR A 126 -13.98 -22.49 -17.69
C THR A 126 -13.63 -21.01 -17.74
N ASP A 127 -13.16 -20.46 -16.63
CA ASP A 127 -12.61 -19.12 -16.55
C ASP A 127 -11.10 -19.16 -16.74
N VAL A 128 -10.58 -18.40 -17.72
CA VAL A 128 -9.15 -18.24 -17.98
C VAL A 128 -8.79 -16.78 -17.81
N GLU A 129 -7.87 -16.49 -16.89
CA GLU A 129 -7.35 -15.15 -16.62
C GLU A 129 -5.85 -15.09 -16.90
N PHE A 130 -5.43 -14.20 -17.77
CA PHE A 130 -4.04 -13.80 -17.95
C PHE A 130 -3.80 -12.57 -17.09
N PHE A 131 -2.72 -12.53 -16.32
CA PHE A 131 -2.41 -11.39 -15.49
C PHE A 131 -0.93 -11.02 -15.54
N ILE A 132 -0.68 -9.75 -15.32
CA ILE A 132 0.63 -9.19 -15.01
C ILE A 132 0.48 -8.31 -13.76
N ARG A 133 1.21 -8.64 -12.71
CA ARG A 133 1.26 -7.87 -11.47
C ARG A 133 2.58 -7.17 -11.36
N ASN A 134 2.55 -5.94 -10.79
CA ASN A 134 3.72 -5.10 -10.67
C ASN A 134 4.41 -4.89 -12.03
N ILE A 135 3.70 -4.29 -12.98
CA ILE A 135 4.12 -4.13 -14.39
C ILE A 135 5.49 -3.43 -14.48
N THR A 136 5.74 -2.45 -13.64
CA THR A 136 6.95 -1.64 -13.61
C THR A 136 8.12 -2.28 -12.87
N ASP A 137 7.90 -3.46 -12.24
CA ASP A 137 8.84 -4.14 -11.33
C ASP A 137 9.31 -3.24 -10.17
N GLU A 138 8.40 -2.43 -9.63
CA GLU A 138 8.64 -1.55 -8.49
C GLU A 138 9.11 -2.34 -7.27
N ARG A 139 10.05 -1.80 -6.49
CA ARG A 139 10.58 -2.37 -5.25
C ARG A 139 10.27 -1.45 -4.07
N ALA A 140 9.01 -1.45 -3.67
CA ALA A 140 8.54 -0.63 -2.55
C ALA A 140 9.11 -1.10 -1.22
N ASN A 141 9.50 -0.16 -0.37
CA ASN A 141 9.93 -0.43 1.00
C ASN A 141 8.72 -0.25 1.93
N PHE A 142 8.09 -1.34 2.36
CA PHE A 142 6.91 -1.30 3.22
C PHE A 142 7.24 -1.13 4.70
N TYR A 143 8.38 -1.67 5.12
CA TYR A 143 8.78 -1.65 6.52
C TYR A 143 10.28 -1.83 6.67
N TYR A 144 10.87 -1.06 7.58
CA TYR A 144 12.25 -1.23 8.04
C TYR A 144 12.24 -1.81 9.45
N ASN A 145 12.99 -2.88 9.66
CA ASN A 145 13.26 -3.45 10.96
C ASN A 145 14.77 -3.40 11.21
N ASP A 146 15.17 -2.71 12.28
CA ASP A 146 16.57 -2.47 12.68
C ASP A 146 16.89 -3.05 14.06
N GLN A 147 16.09 -3.99 14.58
CA GLN A 147 16.20 -4.48 15.95
C GLN A 147 17.55 -5.13 16.28
N ASP A 148 18.27 -5.66 15.31
CA ASP A 148 19.51 -6.41 15.51
C ASP A 148 20.71 -5.73 14.84
N ASP A 149 20.73 -4.42 14.71
CA ASP A 149 21.74 -3.63 13.96
C ASP A 149 21.89 -4.04 12.48
N ILE A 150 21.03 -4.92 11.99
CA ILE A 150 20.94 -5.34 10.59
C ILE A 150 19.62 -4.85 10.02
N PRO A 151 19.62 -3.84 9.15
CA PRO A 151 18.38 -3.35 8.56
C PRO A 151 17.75 -4.42 7.68
N ARG A 152 16.53 -4.83 8.02
CA ARG A 152 15.69 -5.74 7.23
C ARG A 152 14.59 -4.94 6.57
N ILE A 153 14.41 -5.11 5.27
CA ILE A 153 13.40 -4.40 4.50
C ILE A 153 12.32 -5.39 4.07
N THR A 154 11.07 -5.11 4.42
CA THR A 154 9.91 -5.80 3.84
C THR A 154 9.53 -5.10 2.55
N THR A 155 9.48 -5.84 1.45
CA THR A 155 9.17 -5.33 0.11
C THR A 155 8.01 -6.09 -0.51
N ASN A 156 7.43 -5.54 -1.59
CA ASN A 156 6.43 -6.22 -2.41
C ASN A 156 7.05 -7.36 -3.23
N ARG A 157 6.18 -8.19 -3.81
CA ARG A 157 6.59 -9.19 -4.81
C ARG A 157 7.12 -8.51 -6.06
N PRO A 158 8.14 -9.10 -6.74
CA PRO A 158 8.58 -8.65 -8.06
C PRO A 158 7.46 -8.77 -9.08
N ARG A 159 7.69 -8.24 -10.28
CA ARG A 159 6.80 -8.45 -11.41
C ARG A 159 6.51 -9.94 -11.58
N ASN A 160 5.23 -10.25 -11.70
CA ASN A 160 4.75 -11.62 -11.86
C ASN A 160 3.75 -11.68 -13.01
N ILE A 161 3.99 -12.58 -13.96
CA ILE A 161 3.14 -12.84 -15.11
C ILE A 161 2.63 -14.26 -14.98
N GLY A 162 1.34 -14.47 -15.21
CA GLY A 162 0.75 -15.80 -15.07
C GLY A 162 -0.60 -15.96 -15.74
N VAL A 163 -1.06 -17.20 -15.68
CA VAL A 163 -2.39 -17.62 -16.09
C VAL A 163 -3.07 -18.30 -14.92
N ARG A 164 -4.33 -17.96 -14.68
CA ARG A 164 -5.21 -18.65 -13.74
C ARG A 164 -6.32 -19.33 -14.52
N ILE A 165 -6.56 -20.60 -14.25
CA ILE A 165 -7.66 -21.35 -14.85
C ILE A 165 -8.54 -21.85 -13.71
N SER A 166 -9.86 -21.60 -13.80
CA SER A 166 -10.87 -22.05 -12.85
C SER A 166 -12.01 -22.74 -13.62
N TYR A 167 -12.45 -23.90 -13.16
CA TYR A 167 -13.56 -24.62 -13.74
C TYR A 167 -14.66 -24.84 -12.70
N LYS A 168 -15.91 -24.58 -13.10
CA LYS A 168 -17.09 -24.84 -12.28
C LYS A 168 -17.77 -26.11 -12.82
N PHE A 169 -17.81 -27.13 -12.00
CA PHE A 169 -18.52 -28.40 -12.27
C PHE A 169 -19.81 -28.50 -11.48
#